data_ead6acf9a1f03ca701ba19993a48a7b7
#
_entry.id   ead6acf9a1f03ca701ba19993a48a7b7
#
_cell.length_a   1.000
_cell.length_b   1.000
_cell.length_c   1.000
_cell.angle_alpha   90.00
_cell.angle_beta   90.00
_cell.angle_gamma   90.00
#
_symmetry.space_group_name_H-M   'P 1'
#
loop_
_entity.id
_entity.type
_entity.pdbx_description
1 polymer ?
#
loop_
_entity_poly.entity_id
_entity_poly.type
_entity_poly.pdbx_seq_one_letter_code
_entity_poly.pdbx_strand_id
1 'polypeptide(L)'
;MKLLSPIQYEYGNLKIGGGGFVTGITFHPTDSKTLYIRTDIGGIYRYDFDKSTWVYLADKVTADDPAQTYPLAIALVENDPNKLFFTCGDKRSNYICISDDKGENIIQKALPCSVHGNEVGRATGDRLIYKNGRLYFGSQTAGIIYSEDMGESWQSIDLFGEKNISLIWTDSEGKLFIAGCSGEANSPDGVTRGHTLYCSTDGLKSFVPLTAPDPVKYENSSYYGFVPQRITSDSRYIYITFASSGEVFYGGMGAYACDTGSLSGGKVYRYRIENGVTVFDKDITPKDHIPCGYSGICSNGKMLLLSTVCRKNGGDIIYTSTDSGESWKIIMNRLEYSRFDWNIPYMKPRYNGGGNCVHWISDIKLSPFDSDTALFNTGTGLFMIT
;
A
#
# COMPACT_ATOMS: atom_id res chain seq x y z
N MET A 1 20.50 15.70 -7.94
CA MET A 1 19.45 14.67 -7.70
C MET A 1 20.16 13.42 -7.20
N LYS A 2 20.27 13.30 -5.86
CA LYS A 2 21.10 12.28 -5.18
C LYS A 2 20.61 10.84 -5.42
N LEU A 3 19.32 10.61 -5.46
CA LEU A 3 18.73 9.28 -5.69
C LEU A 3 19.05 8.64 -7.06
N LEU A 4 19.68 9.37 -7.97
CA LEU A 4 20.12 8.88 -9.28
C LEU A 4 21.64 8.67 -9.35
N SER A 5 22.38 9.08 -8.34
CA SER A 5 23.84 8.89 -8.28
C SER A 5 24.12 7.44 -7.84
N PRO A 6 25.05 6.72 -8.49
CA PRO A 6 25.46 5.39 -8.02
C PRO A 6 26.26 5.41 -6.72
N ILE A 7 26.44 6.56 -6.07
CA ILE A 7 27.54 6.76 -5.11
C ILE A 7 26.99 7.15 -3.76
N GLN A 8 26.21 6.97 -3.06
CA GLN A 8 25.97 7.29 -1.63
C GLN A 8 24.52 7.61 -1.30
N TYR A 9 23.78 6.57 -1.02
CA TYR A 9 22.58 6.69 -0.20
C TYR A 9 22.95 6.55 1.27
N GLU A 10 22.40 7.41 2.09
CA GLU A 10 22.40 7.23 3.52
C GLU A 10 21.06 6.59 3.94
N TYR A 11 21.15 5.64 4.86
CA TYR A 11 19.97 4.92 5.36
C TYR A 11 19.91 5.10 6.87
N GLY A 12 18.81 5.68 7.33
CA GLY A 12 18.55 5.88 8.74
C GLY A 12 17.30 5.13 9.19
N ASN A 13 17.32 4.61 10.40
CA ASN A 13 16.13 4.08 11.04
C ASN A 13 15.32 5.20 11.67
N LEU A 14 14.03 5.23 11.38
CA LEU A 14 13.08 6.11 12.03
C LEU A 14 12.49 5.37 13.23
N LYS A 15 12.97 5.69 14.43
CA LYS A 15 12.54 5.05 15.67
C LYS A 15 11.08 5.36 15.98
N ILE A 16 10.18 4.43 15.69
CA ILE A 16 8.74 4.60 15.93
C ILE A 16 8.41 4.52 17.43
N GLY A 17 9.17 3.76 18.19
CA GLY A 17 8.94 3.57 19.62
C GLY A 17 7.72 2.71 19.95
N GLY A 18 7.15 2.02 18.98
CA GLY A 18 5.95 1.20 19.08
C GLY A 18 6.09 -0.16 18.41
N GLY A 19 5.04 -0.95 18.45
CA GLY A 19 4.98 -2.30 17.90
C GLY A 19 4.21 -2.37 16.57
N GLY A 20 4.30 -3.54 15.94
CA GLY A 20 3.60 -3.87 14.72
C GLY A 20 4.45 -3.68 13.46
N PHE A 21 3.98 -4.32 12.39
CA PHE A 21 4.53 -4.14 11.06
C PHE A 21 3.94 -2.86 10.44
N VAL A 22 4.78 -1.93 10.00
CA VAL A 22 4.30 -0.75 9.28
C VAL A 22 3.72 -1.19 7.94
N THR A 23 2.45 -0.94 7.72
CA THR A 23 1.71 -1.39 6.54
C THR A 23 1.41 -0.28 5.54
N GLY A 24 1.68 0.97 5.89
CA GLY A 24 1.52 2.09 4.96
C GLY A 24 2.13 3.39 5.47
N ILE A 25 2.54 4.22 4.53
CA ILE A 25 3.17 5.53 4.71
C ILE A 25 2.30 6.56 3.98
N THR A 26 1.92 7.64 4.64
CA THR A 26 1.05 8.65 4.05
C THR A 26 1.60 10.05 4.32
N PHE A 27 2.19 10.66 3.29
CA PHE A 27 2.51 12.09 3.29
C PHE A 27 1.27 12.91 2.99
N HIS A 28 1.16 14.06 3.62
CA HIS A 28 0.18 15.05 3.17
C HIS A 28 0.61 15.63 1.82
N PRO A 29 -0.30 15.81 0.85
CA PRO A 29 0.09 16.24 -0.48
C PRO A 29 0.60 17.69 -0.55
N THR A 30 0.21 18.56 0.36
CA THR A 30 0.51 20.00 0.34
C THR A 30 1.11 20.56 1.64
N ASP A 31 1.13 19.79 2.73
CA ASP A 31 1.75 20.20 4.00
C ASP A 31 3.00 19.35 4.32
N SER A 32 4.16 19.99 4.24
CA SER A 32 5.46 19.34 4.48
C SER A 32 5.69 18.86 5.92
N LYS A 33 4.84 19.29 6.85
CA LYS A 33 4.93 18.93 8.27
C LYS A 33 3.90 17.85 8.68
N THR A 34 3.21 17.24 7.74
CA THR A 34 2.22 16.21 8.03
C THR A 34 2.55 14.88 7.34
N LEU A 35 2.90 13.90 8.18
CA LEU A 35 3.25 12.54 7.78
C LEU A 35 2.67 11.56 8.79
N TYR A 36 2.00 10.52 8.27
CA TYR A 36 1.46 9.43 9.08
C TYR A 36 1.99 8.08 8.60
N ILE A 37 2.07 7.15 9.53
CA ILE A 37 2.21 5.73 9.24
C ILE A 37 1.11 4.95 9.94
N ARG A 38 0.74 3.83 9.36
CA ARG A 38 -0.14 2.83 9.99
C ARG A 38 0.61 1.52 10.17
N THR A 39 0.28 0.82 11.25
CA THR A 39 0.82 -0.51 11.53
C THR A 39 -0.32 -1.53 11.55
N ASP A 40 0.00 -2.81 11.51
CA ASP A 40 -1.00 -3.87 11.53
C ASP A 40 -1.64 -4.08 12.92
N ILE A 41 -0.91 -3.86 14.01
CA ILE A 41 -1.38 -4.09 15.38
C ILE A 41 -1.03 -2.97 16.37
N GLY A 42 -0.36 -1.93 15.93
CA GLY A 42 0.15 -0.85 16.80
C GLY A 42 -0.52 0.49 16.56
N GLY A 43 -1.58 0.57 15.73
CA GLY A 43 -2.29 1.82 15.48
C GLY A 43 -1.62 2.73 14.45
N ILE A 44 -1.95 4.01 14.54
CA ILE A 44 -1.43 5.08 13.68
C ILE A 44 -0.46 5.94 14.47
N TYR A 45 0.56 6.42 13.78
CA TYR A 45 1.54 7.36 14.31
C TYR A 45 1.65 8.56 13.38
N ARG A 46 1.77 9.74 13.96
CA ARG A 46 2.08 11.00 13.27
C ARG A 46 3.52 11.38 13.56
N TYR A 47 4.25 11.84 12.56
CA TYR A 47 5.60 12.36 12.76
C TYR A 47 5.57 13.81 13.22
N ASP A 48 6.21 14.11 14.35
CA ASP A 48 6.46 15.46 14.86
C ASP A 48 7.81 15.93 14.32
N PHE A 49 7.79 16.78 13.30
CA PHE A 49 8.99 17.28 12.64
C PHE A 49 9.83 18.20 13.52
N ASP A 50 9.21 18.89 14.48
CA ASP A 50 9.92 19.82 15.36
C ASP A 50 10.68 19.04 16.45
N LYS A 51 10.18 17.90 16.87
CA LYS A 51 10.81 17.02 17.87
C LYS A 51 11.56 15.84 17.25
N SER A 52 11.43 15.65 15.94
CA SER A 52 11.96 14.47 15.22
C SER A 52 11.57 13.13 15.85
N THR A 53 10.29 12.99 16.23
CA THR A 53 9.76 11.81 16.92
C THR A 53 8.37 11.45 16.41
N TRP A 54 7.95 10.22 16.64
CA TRP A 54 6.60 9.75 16.34
C TRP A 54 5.67 9.95 17.53
N VAL A 55 4.48 10.46 17.27
CA VAL A 55 3.37 10.60 18.21
C VAL A 55 2.38 9.47 17.94
N TYR A 56 2.14 8.66 18.95
CA TYR A 56 1.15 7.59 18.90
C TYR A 56 -0.26 8.18 19.06
N LEU A 57 -1.18 7.81 18.18
CA LEU A 57 -2.52 8.40 18.17
C LEU A 57 -3.60 7.52 18.84
N ALA A 58 -3.27 6.30 19.24
CA ALA A 58 -4.23 5.38 19.85
C ALA A 58 -3.99 5.17 21.37
N ASP A 59 -3.37 6.11 22.05
CA ASP A 59 -3.06 6.04 23.48
C ASP A 59 -4.30 6.12 24.40
N LYS A 60 -5.45 6.56 23.87
CA LYS A 60 -6.74 6.58 24.56
C LYS A 60 -7.57 5.30 24.36
N VAL A 61 -7.06 4.33 23.61
CA VAL A 61 -7.74 3.06 23.33
C VAL A 61 -7.74 2.16 24.56
N THR A 62 -8.84 1.49 24.80
CA THR A 62 -9.00 0.55 25.91
C THR A 62 -8.96 -0.91 25.44
N ALA A 63 -8.74 -1.84 26.37
CA ALA A 63 -8.77 -3.27 26.05
C ALA A 63 -10.17 -3.75 25.63
N ASP A 64 -11.22 -3.05 26.02
CA ASP A 64 -12.60 -3.40 25.69
C ASP A 64 -12.94 -3.07 24.22
N ASP A 65 -12.31 -2.04 23.64
CA ASP A 65 -12.44 -1.68 22.23
C ASP A 65 -11.08 -1.33 21.62
N PRO A 66 -10.28 -2.32 21.23
CA PRO A 66 -8.94 -2.10 20.68
C PRO A 66 -8.94 -1.80 19.16
N ALA A 67 -10.08 -1.58 18.53
CA ALA A 67 -10.19 -1.49 17.08
C ALA A 67 -9.22 -0.47 16.43
N GLN A 68 -8.96 0.68 17.09
CA GLN A 68 -8.03 1.69 16.57
C GLN A 68 -6.57 1.19 16.50
N THR A 69 -6.21 0.13 17.21
CA THR A 69 -4.87 -0.46 17.12
C THR A 69 -4.69 -1.30 15.85
N TYR A 70 -5.77 -1.54 15.07
CA TYR A 70 -5.78 -2.31 13.83
C TYR A 70 -6.22 -1.46 12.62
N PRO A 71 -5.47 -0.41 12.27
CA PRO A 71 -5.81 0.45 11.13
C PRO A 71 -5.57 -0.27 9.81
N LEU A 72 -6.47 -0.03 8.84
CA LEU A 72 -6.34 -0.60 7.50
C LEU A 72 -5.97 0.45 6.44
N ALA A 73 -6.50 1.67 6.52
CA ALA A 73 -6.27 2.69 5.52
C ALA A 73 -6.34 4.11 6.13
N ILE A 74 -5.63 5.05 5.51
CA ILE A 74 -5.60 6.46 5.88
C ILE A 74 -5.97 7.30 4.67
N ALA A 75 -6.75 8.38 4.88
CA ALA A 75 -6.95 9.44 3.92
C ALA A 75 -6.74 10.82 4.56
N LEU A 76 -6.14 11.71 3.79
CA LEU A 76 -5.90 13.10 4.17
C LEU A 76 -6.67 14.05 3.24
N VAL A 77 -6.94 15.24 3.72
CA VAL A 77 -7.65 16.27 2.96
C VAL A 77 -6.65 17.28 2.42
N GLU A 78 -6.51 17.34 1.11
CA GLU A 78 -5.48 18.12 0.41
C GLU A 78 -5.36 19.58 0.89
N ASN A 79 -6.50 20.23 1.17
CA ASN A 79 -6.56 21.64 1.58
C ASN A 79 -6.76 21.82 3.09
N ASP A 80 -6.69 20.75 3.88
CA ASP A 80 -6.81 20.82 5.34
C ASP A 80 -5.87 19.81 6.02
N PRO A 81 -4.66 20.23 6.37
CA PRO A 81 -3.68 19.35 7.00
C PRO A 81 -4.05 18.89 8.42
N ASN A 82 -5.09 19.47 9.02
CA ASN A 82 -5.56 19.04 10.34
C ASN A 82 -6.51 17.84 10.24
N LYS A 83 -7.13 17.66 9.06
CA LYS A 83 -8.14 16.62 8.86
C LYS A 83 -7.53 15.27 8.53
N LEU A 84 -7.86 14.29 9.35
CA LEU A 84 -7.41 12.91 9.21
C LEU A 84 -8.62 11.98 9.19
N PHE A 85 -8.66 11.06 8.23
CA PHE A 85 -9.56 9.92 8.22
C PHE A 85 -8.76 8.62 8.24
N PHE A 86 -9.22 7.63 8.98
CA PHE A 86 -8.69 6.28 8.86
C PHE A 86 -9.75 5.23 9.18
N THR A 87 -9.64 4.07 8.56
CA THR A 87 -10.48 2.91 8.88
C THR A 87 -9.72 1.95 9.77
N CYS A 88 -10.41 1.36 10.73
CA CYS A 88 -9.85 0.37 11.64
C CYS A 88 -10.88 -0.69 12.05
N GLY A 89 -10.41 -1.86 12.45
CA GLY A 89 -11.30 -2.92 12.92
C GLY A 89 -10.59 -4.17 13.39
N ASP A 90 -11.24 -4.90 14.33
CA ASP A 90 -10.73 -6.11 14.98
C ASP A 90 -11.72 -7.29 14.93
N LYS A 91 -12.63 -7.35 13.95
CA LYS A 91 -13.75 -8.30 13.80
C LYS A 91 -14.96 -8.03 14.72
N ARG A 92 -14.78 -7.38 15.86
CA ARG A 92 -15.87 -7.03 16.79
C ARG A 92 -16.42 -5.65 16.48
N SER A 93 -15.52 -4.72 16.25
CA SER A 93 -15.82 -3.31 16.03
C SER A 93 -15.12 -2.80 14.78
N ASN A 94 -15.83 -2.03 13.96
CA ASN A 94 -15.33 -1.52 12.68
C ASN A 94 -15.71 -0.04 12.56
N TYR A 95 -14.71 0.81 12.39
CA TYR A 95 -14.90 2.25 12.40
C TYR A 95 -14.26 2.97 11.24
N ILE A 96 -14.90 4.05 10.82
CA ILE A 96 -14.24 5.22 10.29
C ILE A 96 -13.91 6.16 11.45
N CYS A 97 -12.66 6.51 11.58
CA CYS A 97 -12.14 7.42 12.58
C CYS A 97 -11.84 8.76 11.93
N ILE A 98 -12.20 9.84 12.58
CA ILE A 98 -12.13 11.21 12.04
C ILE A 98 -11.48 12.10 13.08
N SER A 99 -10.57 12.94 12.62
CA SER A 99 -9.97 14.00 13.44
C SER A 99 -9.88 15.29 12.64
N ASP A 100 -10.08 16.42 13.32
CA ASP A 100 -9.93 17.77 12.79
C ASP A 100 -8.69 18.50 13.38
N ASP A 101 -7.85 17.78 14.11
CA ASP A 101 -6.69 18.32 14.84
C ASP A 101 -5.47 17.38 14.77
N LYS A 102 -5.23 16.80 13.60
CA LYS A 102 -4.08 15.92 13.32
C LYS A 102 -4.02 14.66 14.19
N GLY A 103 -5.17 14.19 14.71
CA GLY A 103 -5.28 13.00 15.51
C GLY A 103 -5.20 13.19 17.03
N GLU A 104 -5.14 14.42 17.53
CA GLU A 104 -5.20 14.68 18.98
C GLU A 104 -6.54 14.27 19.60
N ASN A 105 -7.63 14.52 18.86
CA ASN A 105 -8.96 14.02 19.19
C ASN A 105 -9.52 13.22 18.02
N ILE A 106 -10.05 12.04 18.32
CA ILE A 106 -10.57 11.09 17.33
C ILE A 106 -12.03 10.79 17.65
N ILE A 107 -12.87 10.98 16.63
CA ILE A 107 -14.29 10.59 16.65
C ILE A 107 -14.42 9.28 15.89
N GLN A 108 -15.04 8.28 16.48
CA GLN A 108 -15.33 6.98 15.87
C GLN A 108 -16.77 6.95 15.38
N LYS A 109 -16.99 6.50 14.15
CA LYS A 109 -18.31 6.20 13.60
C LYS A 109 -18.32 4.78 13.06
N ALA A 110 -19.41 4.05 13.29
CA ALA A 110 -19.50 2.67 12.84
C ALA A 110 -19.47 2.57 11.30
N LEU A 111 -18.69 1.62 10.79
CA LEU A 111 -18.74 1.25 9.38
C LEU A 111 -19.77 0.14 9.15
N PRO A 112 -20.49 0.16 8.01
CA PRO A 112 -21.47 -0.87 7.67
C PRO A 112 -20.82 -2.18 7.15
N CYS A 113 -19.51 -2.33 7.26
CA CYS A 113 -18.77 -3.49 6.78
C CYS A 113 -17.62 -3.83 7.71
N SER A 114 -17.13 -5.07 7.61
CA SER A 114 -15.99 -5.53 8.39
C SER A 114 -14.68 -4.91 7.90
N VAL A 115 -13.82 -4.59 8.84
CA VAL A 115 -12.44 -4.13 8.62
C VAL A 115 -11.50 -5.10 9.34
N HIS A 116 -10.53 -5.61 8.63
CA HIS A 116 -9.55 -6.58 9.12
C HIS A 116 -8.14 -5.98 9.06
N GLY A 117 -7.83 -5.09 9.99
CA GLY A 117 -6.58 -4.34 9.99
C GLY A 117 -5.33 -5.20 10.19
N ASN A 118 -5.46 -6.32 10.90
CA ASN A 118 -4.35 -7.28 11.13
C ASN A 118 -4.54 -8.61 10.40
N GLU A 119 -5.19 -8.62 9.25
CA GLU A 119 -5.37 -9.84 8.48
C GLU A 119 -4.71 -9.75 7.10
N VAL A 120 -4.89 -10.81 6.35
CA VAL A 120 -4.40 -10.94 4.99
C VAL A 120 -4.84 -9.74 4.14
N GLY A 121 -3.90 -9.16 3.42
CA GLY A 121 -4.15 -7.93 2.66
C GLY A 121 -3.98 -6.63 3.45
N ARG A 122 -3.55 -6.67 4.72
CA ARG A 122 -3.28 -5.48 5.55
C ARG A 122 -2.24 -4.53 4.94
N ALA A 123 -1.32 -5.06 4.18
CA ALA A 123 -0.24 -4.32 3.54
C ALA A 123 -0.51 -3.98 2.07
N THR A 124 -1.65 -4.39 1.51
CA THR A 124 -2.04 -4.00 0.14
C THR A 124 -2.56 -2.57 0.11
N GLY A 125 -2.45 -1.95 -1.03
CA GLY A 125 -3.09 -0.75 -1.56
C GLY A 125 -3.36 0.40 -0.59
N ASP A 126 -3.72 1.51 -1.16
CA ASP A 126 -4.48 2.53 -0.46
C ASP A 126 -5.97 2.21 -0.69
N ARG A 127 -6.75 2.17 0.40
CA ARG A 127 -8.15 1.71 0.37
C ARG A 127 -9.13 2.78 0.83
N LEU A 128 -8.64 3.94 1.26
CA LEU A 128 -9.44 5.06 1.70
C LEU A 128 -9.01 6.31 0.95
N ILE A 129 -9.95 7.03 0.36
CA ILE A 129 -9.73 8.27 -0.37
C ILE A 129 -10.74 9.29 0.11
N TYR A 130 -10.28 10.52 0.36
CA TYR A 130 -11.15 11.69 0.44
C TYR A 130 -10.91 12.56 -0.79
N LYS A 131 -11.94 12.77 -1.60
CA LYS A 131 -11.86 13.59 -2.81
C LYS A 131 -13.18 14.25 -3.12
N ASN A 132 -13.15 15.54 -3.46
CA ASN A 132 -14.32 16.31 -3.86
C ASN A 132 -15.50 16.22 -2.87
N GLY A 133 -15.21 16.25 -1.56
CA GLY A 133 -16.23 16.20 -0.51
C GLY A 133 -16.72 14.80 -0.14
N ARG A 134 -16.18 13.74 -0.78
CA ARG A 134 -16.59 12.35 -0.56
C ARG A 134 -15.48 11.51 0.02
N LEU A 135 -15.84 10.62 0.93
CA LEU A 135 -15.01 9.50 1.35
C LEU A 135 -15.36 8.28 0.51
N TYR A 136 -14.33 7.58 0.02
CA TYR A 136 -14.45 6.28 -0.64
C TYR A 136 -13.64 5.26 0.13
N PHE A 137 -14.25 4.13 0.44
CA PHE A 137 -13.57 3.04 1.13
C PHE A 137 -13.68 1.74 0.35
N GLY A 138 -12.52 1.17 0.00
CA GLY A 138 -12.39 -0.15 -0.59
C GLY A 138 -12.36 -1.21 0.50
N SER A 139 -13.50 -1.80 0.79
CA SER A 139 -13.67 -2.81 1.84
C SER A 139 -13.09 -4.16 1.44
N GLN A 140 -12.76 -4.97 2.42
CA GLN A 140 -12.38 -6.36 2.23
C GLN A 140 -13.60 -7.29 2.02
N THR A 141 -14.81 -6.84 2.36
CA THR A 141 -16.01 -7.69 2.39
C THR A 141 -17.26 -7.08 1.73
N ALA A 142 -17.28 -5.77 1.47
CA ALA A 142 -18.46 -5.04 1.00
C ALA A 142 -18.18 -4.20 -0.25
N GLY A 143 -17.15 -4.56 -1.04
CA GLY A 143 -16.81 -3.82 -2.24
C GLY A 143 -16.37 -2.39 -1.95
N ILE A 144 -16.77 -1.43 -2.79
CA ILE A 144 -16.52 -0.01 -2.59
C ILE A 144 -17.77 0.64 -2.02
N ILE A 145 -17.61 1.27 -0.88
CA ILE A 145 -18.64 2.12 -0.27
C ILE A 145 -18.15 3.57 -0.24
N TYR A 146 -19.09 4.51 -0.27
CA TYR A 146 -18.77 5.94 -0.19
C TYR A 146 -19.73 6.68 0.73
N SER A 147 -19.25 7.81 1.28
CA SER A 147 -19.99 8.72 2.14
C SER A 147 -19.87 10.16 1.64
N GLU A 148 -20.97 10.90 1.63
CA GLU A 148 -21.04 12.32 1.28
C GLU A 148 -21.20 13.23 2.52
N ASP A 149 -21.32 12.64 3.70
CA ASP A 149 -21.63 13.29 4.97
C ASP A 149 -20.59 13.00 6.06
N MET A 150 -19.33 12.87 5.67
CA MET A 150 -18.21 12.61 6.58
C MET A 150 -18.39 11.33 7.41
N GLY A 151 -18.89 10.27 6.77
CA GLY A 151 -19.01 8.95 7.39
C GLY A 151 -20.22 8.74 8.27
N GLU A 152 -21.24 9.63 8.23
CA GLU A 152 -22.52 9.41 8.94
C GLU A 152 -23.37 8.35 8.25
N SER A 153 -23.39 8.38 6.92
CA SER A 153 -24.06 7.37 6.12
C SER A 153 -23.19 6.88 4.97
N TRP A 154 -23.46 5.66 4.50
CA TRP A 154 -22.69 5.01 3.46
C TRP A 154 -23.58 4.42 2.38
N GLN A 155 -23.13 4.52 1.14
CA GLN A 155 -23.77 3.95 -0.03
C GLN A 155 -22.78 2.99 -0.72
N SER A 156 -23.31 1.92 -1.32
CA SER A 156 -22.49 0.94 -2.07
C SER A 156 -22.44 1.29 -3.55
N ILE A 157 -21.34 0.92 -4.20
CA ILE A 157 -21.25 0.88 -5.66
C ILE A 157 -21.60 -0.53 -6.11
N ASP A 158 -22.75 -0.73 -6.71
CA ASP A 158 -23.35 -2.06 -7.00
C ASP A 158 -22.44 -3.01 -7.78
N LEU A 159 -21.62 -2.49 -8.70
CA LEU A 159 -20.67 -3.30 -9.47
C LEU A 159 -19.76 -4.15 -8.59
N PHE A 160 -19.35 -3.63 -7.44
CA PHE A 160 -18.38 -4.30 -6.60
C PHE A 160 -19.00 -5.23 -5.57
N GLY A 161 -20.28 -5.02 -5.20
CA GLY A 161 -21.03 -5.88 -4.31
C GLY A 161 -20.25 -6.26 -3.04
N GLU A 162 -20.10 -7.56 -2.79
CA GLU A 162 -19.35 -8.10 -1.64
C GLU A 162 -17.88 -8.44 -1.99
N LYS A 163 -17.34 -7.89 -3.09
CA LYS A 163 -15.98 -8.18 -3.52
C LYS A 163 -14.94 -7.58 -2.57
N ASN A 164 -13.82 -8.28 -2.42
CA ASN A 164 -12.66 -7.73 -1.75
C ASN A 164 -11.95 -6.72 -2.66
N ILE A 165 -11.74 -5.53 -2.16
CA ILE A 165 -11.01 -4.46 -2.82
C ILE A 165 -9.57 -4.46 -2.34
N SER A 166 -8.61 -4.63 -3.23
CA SER A 166 -7.18 -4.60 -2.89
C SER A 166 -6.58 -3.20 -2.92
N LEU A 167 -7.08 -2.34 -3.79
CA LEU A 167 -6.72 -0.92 -3.85
C LEU A 167 -7.84 -0.09 -4.46
N ILE A 168 -7.88 1.19 -4.10
CA ILE A 168 -8.57 2.24 -4.85
C ILE A 168 -7.61 3.40 -5.06
N TRP A 169 -7.77 4.12 -6.15
CA TRP A 169 -6.93 5.26 -6.50
C TRP A 169 -7.71 6.25 -7.37
N THR A 170 -7.37 7.51 -7.24
CA THR A 170 -7.87 8.57 -8.14
C THR A 170 -6.73 9.51 -8.52
N ASP A 171 -6.84 10.13 -9.69
CA ASP A 171 -5.93 11.18 -10.10
C ASP A 171 -6.09 12.45 -9.24
N SER A 172 -5.18 13.41 -9.40
CA SER A 172 -5.20 14.66 -8.63
C SER A 172 -6.47 15.48 -8.82
N GLU A 173 -7.16 15.32 -9.94
CA GLU A 173 -8.41 16.04 -10.25
C GLU A 173 -9.67 15.27 -9.80
N GLY A 174 -9.53 14.00 -9.41
CA GLY A 174 -10.68 13.13 -9.08
C GLY A 174 -11.53 12.73 -10.30
N LYS A 175 -10.95 12.81 -11.50
CA LYS A 175 -11.64 12.47 -12.76
C LYS A 175 -11.48 11.02 -13.13
N LEU A 176 -10.26 10.47 -12.95
CA LEU A 176 -9.97 9.07 -13.17
C LEU A 176 -9.98 8.34 -11.84
N PHE A 177 -10.73 7.27 -11.77
CA PHE A 177 -10.79 6.38 -10.60
C PHE A 177 -10.42 4.96 -11.02
N ILE A 178 -9.53 4.31 -10.28
CA ILE A 178 -9.11 2.92 -10.51
C ILE A 178 -9.35 2.12 -9.25
N ALA A 179 -9.90 0.92 -9.42
CA ALA A 179 -10.11 -0.03 -8.35
C ALA A 179 -9.61 -1.43 -8.75
N GLY A 180 -8.93 -2.09 -7.83
CA GLY A 180 -8.62 -3.52 -7.91
C GLY A 180 -9.59 -4.30 -7.04
N CYS A 181 -10.31 -5.24 -7.62
CA CYS A 181 -11.24 -6.06 -6.87
C CYS A 181 -11.04 -7.55 -7.16
N SER A 182 -11.36 -8.37 -6.16
CA SER A 182 -11.36 -9.83 -6.29
C SER A 182 -12.29 -10.29 -7.42
N GLY A 183 -11.96 -11.40 -8.04
CA GLY A 183 -12.81 -12.09 -9.01
C GLY A 183 -14.16 -12.54 -8.39
N GLU A 184 -14.94 -13.28 -9.14
CA GLU A 184 -16.25 -13.74 -8.64
C GLU A 184 -16.08 -14.71 -7.46
N ALA A 185 -16.87 -14.48 -6.40
CA ALA A 185 -16.87 -15.30 -5.20
C ALA A 185 -17.39 -16.74 -5.43
N ASN A 186 -17.93 -17.03 -6.60
CA ASN A 186 -18.66 -18.25 -6.93
C ASN A 186 -17.89 -19.16 -7.90
N SER A 187 -16.59 -19.33 -7.72
CA SER A 187 -15.95 -20.48 -8.36
C SER A 187 -16.52 -21.79 -7.78
N PRO A 188 -16.62 -22.89 -8.57
CA PRO A 188 -17.23 -24.15 -8.10
C PRO A 188 -16.60 -24.73 -6.83
N ASP A 189 -15.40 -24.33 -6.48
CA ASP A 189 -14.67 -24.73 -5.29
C ASP A 189 -14.76 -23.70 -4.14
N GLY A 190 -15.57 -22.65 -4.30
CA GLY A 190 -15.73 -21.59 -3.29
C GLY A 190 -14.51 -20.65 -3.16
N VAL A 191 -13.57 -20.75 -4.08
CA VAL A 191 -12.31 -20.02 -4.02
C VAL A 191 -12.33 -18.84 -4.99
N THR A 192 -12.18 -17.64 -4.47
CA THR A 192 -12.04 -16.42 -5.29
C THR A 192 -10.67 -16.40 -5.96
N ARG A 193 -10.64 -16.34 -7.29
CA ARG A 193 -9.39 -16.36 -8.07
C ARG A 193 -9.20 -15.06 -8.84
N GLY A 194 -7.97 -14.55 -8.76
CA GLY A 194 -7.56 -13.36 -9.48
C GLY A 194 -8.18 -12.08 -8.94
N HIS A 195 -7.73 -10.99 -9.52
CA HIS A 195 -8.28 -9.66 -9.32
C HIS A 195 -8.44 -8.99 -10.68
N THR A 196 -9.49 -8.22 -10.83
CA THR A 196 -9.73 -7.38 -11.99
C THR A 196 -9.53 -5.93 -11.60
N LEU A 197 -8.82 -5.21 -12.45
CA LEU A 197 -8.78 -3.75 -12.37
C LEU A 197 -9.96 -3.18 -13.14
N TYR A 198 -10.60 -2.19 -12.55
CA TYR A 198 -11.65 -1.39 -13.19
C TYR A 198 -11.27 0.08 -13.16
N CYS A 199 -11.63 0.82 -14.19
CA CYS A 199 -11.52 2.27 -14.18
C CYS A 199 -12.86 2.94 -14.49
N SER A 200 -13.03 4.14 -13.95
CA SER A 200 -14.12 5.05 -14.24
C SER A 200 -13.57 6.42 -14.57
N THR A 201 -14.16 7.09 -15.58
CA THR A 201 -13.80 8.45 -16.01
C THR A 201 -15.02 9.39 -16.03
N ASP A 202 -16.15 8.93 -15.51
CA ASP A 202 -17.43 9.64 -15.57
C ASP A 202 -18.03 9.92 -14.17
N GLY A 203 -17.17 10.00 -13.17
CA GLY A 203 -17.59 10.24 -11.78
C GLY A 203 -18.24 9.03 -11.11
N LEU A 204 -17.74 7.84 -11.40
CA LEU A 204 -18.16 6.55 -10.84
C LEU A 204 -19.55 6.08 -11.31
N LYS A 205 -20.06 6.62 -12.41
CA LYS A 205 -21.36 6.20 -12.98
C LYS A 205 -21.22 4.88 -13.75
N SER A 206 -20.09 4.70 -14.38
CA SER A 206 -19.74 3.45 -15.08
C SER A 206 -18.30 3.05 -14.82
N PHE A 207 -18.03 1.76 -14.95
CA PHE A 207 -16.70 1.18 -14.81
C PHE A 207 -16.41 0.27 -15.98
N VAL A 208 -15.20 0.38 -16.52
CA VAL A 208 -14.70 -0.51 -17.57
C VAL A 208 -13.53 -1.34 -17.03
N PRO A 209 -13.44 -2.63 -17.35
CA PRO A 209 -12.29 -3.44 -17.02
C PRO A 209 -11.03 -2.88 -17.68
N LEU A 210 -9.94 -2.76 -16.93
CA LEU A 210 -8.62 -2.51 -17.49
C LEU A 210 -8.04 -3.86 -17.96
N THR A 211 -7.86 -3.99 -19.26
CA THR A 211 -7.21 -5.18 -19.80
C THR A 211 -5.73 -5.15 -19.47
N ALA A 212 -5.25 -6.21 -18.84
CA ALA A 212 -3.82 -6.52 -18.76
C ALA A 212 -3.61 -7.87 -19.44
N PRO A 213 -2.39 -8.16 -19.95
CA PRO A 213 -2.07 -9.51 -20.35
C PRO A 213 -2.34 -10.43 -19.17
N ASP A 214 -3.12 -11.51 -19.42
CA ASP A 214 -3.45 -12.48 -18.38
C ASP A 214 -2.13 -13.02 -17.80
N PRO A 215 -1.77 -12.71 -16.59
CA PRO A 215 -0.51 -13.16 -16.06
C PRO A 215 -0.62 -14.63 -15.77
N VAL A 216 0.08 -15.42 -16.56
CA VAL A 216 0.36 -16.85 -16.40
C VAL A 216 -0.78 -17.64 -15.73
N LYS A 217 -1.60 -18.30 -16.52
CA LYS A 217 -2.44 -19.40 -16.03
C LYS A 217 -1.52 -20.52 -15.57
N TYR A 218 -1.40 -20.68 -14.26
CA TYR A 218 -0.82 -21.89 -13.70
C TYR A 218 -1.84 -23.00 -13.83
N GLU A 219 -1.65 -23.91 -14.77
CA GLU A 219 -2.64 -24.88 -15.23
C GLU A 219 -3.11 -25.87 -14.17
N ASN A 220 -2.48 -26.02 -13.03
CA ASN A 220 -2.79 -27.05 -12.03
C ASN A 220 -2.76 -26.57 -10.57
N SER A 221 -2.86 -25.29 -10.31
CA SER A 221 -2.75 -24.81 -8.94
C SER A 221 -4.03 -24.11 -8.48
N SER A 222 -4.30 -24.23 -7.20
CA SER A 222 -5.20 -23.36 -6.43
C SER A 222 -4.71 -21.89 -6.41
N TYR A 223 -4.09 -21.44 -7.49
CA TYR A 223 -3.37 -20.19 -7.62
C TYR A 223 -4.31 -19.03 -7.91
N TYR A 224 -4.17 -17.96 -7.17
CA TYR A 224 -5.12 -16.84 -7.13
C TYR A 224 -4.80 -15.70 -8.09
N GLY A 225 -3.97 -15.87 -9.08
CA GLY A 225 -3.60 -14.78 -9.97
C GLY A 225 -2.88 -13.65 -9.26
N PHE A 226 -2.61 -12.57 -9.98
CA PHE A 226 -1.93 -11.41 -9.41
C PHE A 226 -2.93 -10.43 -8.79
N VAL A 227 -2.65 -10.03 -7.55
CA VAL A 227 -3.42 -9.04 -6.81
C VAL A 227 -2.75 -7.68 -6.94
N PRO A 228 -3.46 -6.64 -7.39
CA PRO A 228 -2.93 -5.28 -7.38
C PRO A 228 -2.52 -4.86 -5.97
N GLN A 229 -1.30 -4.34 -5.83
CA GLN A 229 -0.74 -3.94 -4.54
C GLN A 229 -0.77 -2.44 -4.34
N ARG A 230 -0.12 -1.69 -5.23
CA ARG A 230 0.02 -0.25 -5.16
C ARG A 230 -0.08 0.37 -6.53
N ILE A 231 -0.41 1.65 -6.56
CA ILE A 231 -0.55 2.45 -7.77
C ILE A 231 0.09 3.82 -7.58
N THR A 232 0.75 4.29 -8.60
CA THR A 232 1.25 5.65 -8.71
C THR A 232 1.13 6.14 -10.15
N SER A 233 1.23 7.43 -10.37
CA SER A 233 1.19 8.01 -11.71
C SER A 233 2.21 9.13 -11.86
N ASP A 234 2.53 9.42 -13.10
CA ASP A 234 3.13 10.69 -13.52
C ASP A 234 2.23 11.36 -14.58
N SER A 235 2.73 12.38 -15.26
CA SER A 235 1.95 13.11 -16.27
C SER A 235 1.60 12.29 -17.52
N ARG A 236 2.19 11.10 -17.72
CA ARG A 236 2.05 10.28 -18.93
C ARG A 236 1.51 8.89 -18.65
N TYR A 237 1.86 8.33 -17.49
CA TYR A 237 1.64 6.93 -17.21
C TYR A 237 1.07 6.70 -15.82
N ILE A 238 0.39 5.57 -15.71
CA ILE A 238 -0.03 4.97 -14.44
C ILE A 238 0.76 3.68 -14.28
N TYR A 239 1.27 3.43 -13.11
CA TYR A 239 2.09 2.27 -12.77
C TYR A 239 1.42 1.49 -11.66
N ILE A 240 1.24 0.20 -11.86
CA ILE A 240 0.57 -0.68 -10.90
C ILE A 240 1.45 -1.88 -10.61
N THR A 241 1.67 -2.14 -9.35
CA THR A 241 2.37 -3.34 -8.87
C THR A 241 1.40 -4.45 -8.54
N PHE A 242 1.85 -5.67 -8.75
CA PHE A 242 1.09 -6.88 -8.50
C PHE A 242 1.93 -7.88 -7.72
N ALA A 243 1.26 -8.63 -6.84
CA ALA A 243 1.87 -9.75 -6.16
C ALA A 243 0.89 -10.90 -6.06
N SER A 244 1.43 -12.09 -5.91
CA SER A 244 0.66 -13.31 -5.84
C SER A 244 1.27 -14.25 -4.81
N SER A 245 0.42 -14.90 -4.04
CA SER A 245 0.84 -16.03 -3.21
C SER A 245 1.13 -17.22 -4.11
N GLY A 246 2.29 -17.88 -3.90
CA GLY A 246 2.66 -19.07 -4.64
C GLY A 246 1.80 -20.29 -4.29
N GLU A 247 2.21 -21.45 -4.81
CA GLU A 247 1.56 -22.74 -4.63
C GLU A 247 1.39 -23.19 -3.18
N VAL A 248 2.11 -22.61 -2.25
CA VAL A 248 2.08 -22.98 -0.84
C VAL A 248 1.15 -22.07 -0.07
N PHE A 249 0.03 -22.60 0.25
CA PHE A 249 -1.01 -21.97 1.04
C PHE A 249 -0.78 -22.26 2.52
N TYR A 250 -0.44 -21.25 3.30
CA TYR A 250 -0.41 -21.39 4.75
C TYR A 250 -1.81 -21.16 5.34
N GLY A 251 -2.48 -22.25 5.71
CA GLY A 251 -3.52 -22.19 6.73
C GLY A 251 -4.89 -21.67 6.31
N GLY A 252 -5.43 -22.04 5.16
CA GLY A 252 -6.86 -21.85 4.87
C GLY A 252 -7.33 -20.40 4.75
N MET A 253 -6.45 -19.47 4.55
CA MET A 253 -6.77 -18.04 4.43
C MET A 253 -7.05 -17.61 3.00
N GLY A 254 -7.79 -18.39 2.25
CA GLY A 254 -8.47 -18.10 0.98
C GLY A 254 -7.88 -17.01 0.08
N ALA A 255 -8.65 -16.51 -0.81
CA ALA A 255 -8.36 -15.48 -1.80
C ALA A 255 -7.80 -14.15 -1.27
N TYR A 256 -7.61 -14.02 -0.01
CA TYR A 256 -7.03 -12.87 0.68
C TYR A 256 -5.50 -12.93 0.79
N ALA A 257 -4.85 -13.88 0.14
CA ALA A 257 -3.44 -14.18 0.29
C ALA A 257 -2.50 -13.13 -0.33
N CYS A 258 -2.65 -11.91 0.09
CA CYS A 258 -1.69 -10.82 -0.14
C CYS A 258 -0.88 -10.52 1.12
N ASP A 259 -0.72 -11.49 1.99
CA ASP A 259 0.18 -11.33 3.12
C ASP A 259 1.62 -11.34 2.63
N THR A 260 2.37 -10.35 3.06
CA THR A 260 3.76 -10.14 2.69
C THR A 260 4.68 -11.33 2.96
N GLY A 261 4.28 -12.23 3.85
CA GLY A 261 5.02 -13.46 4.16
C GLY A 261 4.84 -14.60 3.16
N SER A 262 3.87 -14.51 2.27
CA SER A 262 3.44 -15.63 1.41
C SER A 262 3.59 -15.36 -0.09
N LEU A 263 4.08 -14.20 -0.50
CA LEU A 263 4.15 -13.80 -1.90
C LEU A 263 5.34 -14.44 -2.61
N SER A 264 5.13 -15.00 -3.78
CA SER A 264 6.16 -15.69 -4.56
C SER A 264 6.24 -15.30 -6.03
N GLY A 265 5.33 -14.46 -6.49
CA GLY A 265 5.29 -13.94 -7.85
C GLY A 265 4.78 -12.52 -7.89
N GLY A 266 5.06 -11.81 -8.96
CA GLY A 266 4.59 -10.45 -9.13
C GLY A 266 4.89 -9.88 -10.50
N LYS A 267 4.26 -8.76 -10.77
CA LYS A 267 4.38 -7.98 -12.00
C LYS A 267 4.35 -6.49 -11.70
N VAL A 268 4.87 -5.71 -12.63
CA VAL A 268 4.75 -4.26 -12.66
C VAL A 268 4.26 -3.87 -14.04
N TYR A 269 3.05 -3.32 -14.10
CA TYR A 269 2.43 -2.93 -15.37
C TYR A 269 2.34 -1.42 -15.47
N ARG A 270 2.60 -0.93 -16.67
CA ARG A 270 2.43 0.45 -17.07
C ARG A 270 1.20 0.59 -17.95
N TYR A 271 0.41 1.61 -17.64
CA TYR A 271 -0.76 2.02 -18.41
C TYR A 271 -0.57 3.46 -18.87
N ARG A 272 -1.19 3.83 -19.96
CA ARG A 272 -1.24 5.21 -20.46
C ARG A 272 -2.67 5.70 -20.58
N ILE A 273 -2.84 7.00 -20.58
CA ILE A 273 -4.14 7.63 -20.79
C ILE A 273 -4.19 8.08 -22.23
N GLU A 274 -5.08 7.49 -23.02
CA GLU A 274 -5.33 7.85 -24.42
C GLU A 274 -6.78 8.29 -24.58
N ASN A 275 -6.99 9.55 -25.00
CA ASN A 275 -8.33 10.13 -25.20
C ASN A 275 -9.27 9.96 -23.99
N GLY A 276 -8.73 10.09 -22.79
CA GLY A 276 -9.48 9.91 -21.54
C GLY A 276 -9.75 8.46 -21.15
N VAL A 277 -9.18 7.48 -21.85
CA VAL A 277 -9.28 6.05 -21.55
C VAL A 277 -7.93 5.52 -21.08
N THR A 278 -7.93 4.76 -20.00
CA THR A 278 -6.73 4.08 -19.51
C THR A 278 -6.54 2.77 -20.29
N VAL A 279 -5.39 2.62 -20.92
CA VAL A 279 -5.05 1.43 -21.73
C VAL A 279 -3.75 0.81 -21.24
N PHE A 280 -3.65 -0.52 -21.30
CA PHE A 280 -2.40 -1.23 -21.03
C PHE A 280 -1.34 -0.80 -22.05
N ASP A 281 -0.15 -0.45 -21.54
CA ASP A 281 0.97 -0.05 -22.37
C ASP A 281 2.06 -1.15 -22.38
N LYS A 282 2.56 -1.54 -21.21
CA LYS A 282 3.71 -2.46 -21.16
C LYS A 282 3.87 -3.18 -19.82
N ASP A 283 4.42 -4.40 -19.86
CA ASP A 283 5.03 -5.08 -18.72
C ASP A 283 6.45 -4.51 -18.52
N ILE A 284 6.63 -3.79 -17.43
CA ILE A 284 7.90 -3.15 -17.04
C ILE A 284 8.56 -3.85 -15.86
N THR A 285 8.16 -5.07 -15.56
CA THR A 285 8.74 -5.87 -14.45
C THR A 285 10.26 -5.96 -14.59
N PRO A 286 11.05 -5.69 -13.54
CA PRO A 286 12.48 -5.93 -13.56
C PRO A 286 12.81 -7.35 -13.98
N LYS A 287 13.86 -7.50 -14.80
CA LYS A 287 14.26 -8.78 -15.42
C LYS A 287 15.22 -9.60 -14.55
N ASP A 288 15.24 -9.38 -13.25
CA ASP A 288 15.95 -10.30 -12.37
C ASP A 288 15.07 -11.54 -12.16
N HIS A 289 15.59 -12.70 -12.43
CA HIS A 289 14.83 -13.95 -12.46
C HIS A 289 14.54 -14.55 -11.07
N ILE A 290 14.58 -13.77 -10.00
CA ILE A 290 14.28 -14.28 -8.66
C ILE A 290 12.79 -14.08 -8.38
N PRO A 291 12.03 -15.14 -8.11
CA PRO A 291 10.62 -15.03 -7.80
C PRO A 291 10.37 -14.12 -6.58
N CYS A 292 9.53 -13.11 -6.76
CA CYS A 292 9.11 -12.19 -5.70
C CYS A 292 7.80 -11.51 -6.09
N GLY A 293 7.08 -10.99 -5.11
CA GLY A 293 6.04 -10.00 -5.33
C GLY A 293 6.63 -8.61 -5.55
N TYR A 294 5.85 -7.72 -6.14
CA TYR A 294 6.13 -6.28 -6.17
C TYR A 294 5.01 -5.55 -5.44
N SER A 295 5.38 -4.63 -4.55
CA SER A 295 4.40 -3.91 -3.74
C SER A 295 4.60 -2.41 -3.80
N GLY A 296 5.54 -1.84 -3.07
CA GLY A 296 5.74 -0.41 -3.04
C GLY A 296 6.15 0.15 -4.39
N ILE A 297 5.47 1.22 -4.83
CA ILE A 297 5.82 1.99 -6.01
C ILE A 297 5.46 3.46 -5.81
N CYS A 298 6.34 4.37 -6.19
CA CYS A 298 6.07 5.80 -6.19
C CYS A 298 6.81 6.52 -7.32
N SER A 299 6.26 7.66 -7.72
CA SER A 299 6.80 8.53 -8.78
C SER A 299 6.80 9.99 -8.33
N ASN A 300 7.81 10.74 -8.77
CA ASN A 300 7.80 12.21 -8.74
C ASN A 300 7.82 12.83 -10.14
N GLY A 301 7.45 12.05 -11.15
CA GLY A 301 7.44 12.46 -12.56
C GLY A 301 8.81 12.43 -13.26
N LYS A 302 9.91 12.30 -12.50
CA LYS A 302 11.28 12.19 -13.04
C LYS A 302 11.90 10.82 -12.74
N MET A 303 11.43 10.20 -11.70
CA MET A 303 11.97 8.95 -11.18
C MET A 303 10.84 8.08 -10.64
N LEU A 304 10.99 6.78 -10.85
CA LEU A 304 10.21 5.74 -10.18
C LEU A 304 11.09 5.06 -9.13
N LEU A 305 10.52 4.78 -7.96
CA LEU A 305 11.04 3.80 -7.02
C LEU A 305 10.07 2.62 -6.97
N LEU A 306 10.63 1.43 -6.88
CA LEU A 306 9.89 0.17 -6.85
C LEU A 306 10.51 -0.76 -5.81
N SER A 307 9.69 -1.38 -4.98
CA SER A 307 10.14 -2.40 -4.04
C SER A 307 9.64 -3.79 -4.39
N THR A 308 10.48 -4.79 -4.15
CA THR A 308 10.02 -6.18 -4.05
C THR A 308 9.39 -6.43 -2.70
N VAL A 309 8.59 -7.48 -2.62
CA VAL A 309 8.06 -7.99 -1.37
C VAL A 309 8.20 -9.51 -1.35
N CYS A 310 8.70 -10.05 -0.22
CA CYS A 310 8.91 -11.48 -0.02
C CYS A 310 9.87 -12.14 -1.05
N ARG A 311 10.94 -11.44 -1.42
CA ARG A 311 11.94 -11.98 -2.33
C ARG A 311 12.71 -13.10 -1.66
N LYS A 312 12.69 -14.29 -2.25
CA LYS A 312 13.44 -15.45 -1.76
C LYS A 312 14.95 -15.25 -2.02
N ASN A 313 15.76 -15.72 -1.08
CA ASN A 313 17.22 -15.75 -1.22
C ASN A 313 17.90 -14.37 -1.40
N GLY A 314 17.91 -13.58 -0.35
CA GLY A 314 18.74 -12.36 -0.35
C GLY A 314 18.05 -11.11 0.17
N GLY A 315 16.79 -11.21 0.61
CA GLY A 315 16.00 -10.06 1.07
C GLY A 315 15.40 -9.23 -0.06
N ASP A 316 14.57 -8.31 0.31
CA ASP A 316 13.90 -7.45 -0.64
C ASP A 316 14.85 -6.40 -1.24
N ILE A 317 14.48 -5.89 -2.40
CA ILE A 317 15.28 -4.98 -3.22
C ILE A 317 14.46 -3.71 -3.48
N ILE A 318 15.15 -2.58 -3.55
CA ILE A 318 14.60 -1.34 -4.09
C ILE A 318 15.28 -1.04 -5.42
N TYR A 319 14.47 -0.80 -6.43
CA TYR A 319 14.88 -0.36 -7.76
C TYR A 319 14.54 1.10 -7.97
N THR A 320 15.30 1.74 -8.86
CA THR A 320 14.96 3.05 -9.43
C THR A 320 14.97 3.00 -10.95
N SER A 321 14.10 3.79 -11.58
CA SER A 321 14.06 4.01 -13.02
C SER A 321 13.87 5.50 -13.31
N THR A 322 14.53 5.99 -14.38
CA THR A 322 14.38 7.38 -14.87
C THR A 322 13.82 7.44 -16.29
N ASP A 323 13.45 6.30 -16.83
CA ASP A 323 12.95 6.12 -18.19
C ASP A 323 11.56 5.45 -18.20
N SER A 324 10.76 5.75 -17.17
CA SER A 324 9.39 5.25 -17.02
C SER A 324 9.30 3.72 -16.95
N GLY A 325 10.30 3.08 -16.35
CA GLY A 325 10.35 1.63 -16.14
C GLY A 325 10.91 0.84 -17.33
N GLU A 326 11.46 1.49 -18.37
CA GLU A 326 12.12 0.77 -19.47
C GLU A 326 13.38 0.05 -19.00
N SER A 327 14.10 0.67 -18.07
CA SER A 327 15.24 0.05 -17.37
C SER A 327 15.19 0.32 -15.87
N TRP A 328 15.76 -0.60 -15.12
CA TRP A 328 15.81 -0.55 -13.67
C TRP A 328 17.24 -0.67 -13.15
N LYS A 329 17.56 0.10 -12.12
CA LYS A 329 18.80 -0.01 -11.35
C LYS A 329 18.46 -0.38 -9.92
N ILE A 330 19.22 -1.30 -9.34
CA ILE A 330 19.12 -1.63 -7.92
C ILE A 330 19.82 -0.52 -7.13
N ILE A 331 19.13 0.07 -6.19
CA ILE A 331 19.69 1.05 -5.26
C ILE A 331 19.87 0.48 -3.86
N MET A 332 19.12 -0.57 -3.52
CA MET A 332 19.25 -1.26 -2.26
C MET A 332 19.12 -2.78 -2.44
N ASN A 333 20.06 -3.52 -1.92
CA ASN A 333 20.09 -4.98 -1.90
C ASN A 333 20.83 -5.49 -0.65
N ARG A 334 20.98 -6.81 -0.50
CA ARG A 334 21.63 -7.44 0.65
C ARG A 334 23.06 -6.93 0.90
N LEU A 335 23.81 -6.57 -0.15
CA LEU A 335 25.17 -6.05 0.01
C LEU A 335 25.15 -4.64 0.60
N GLU A 336 24.22 -3.83 0.20
CA GLU A 336 24.03 -2.50 0.76
C GLU A 336 23.61 -2.57 2.24
N TYR A 337 22.80 -3.54 2.62
CA TYR A 337 22.46 -3.75 4.04
C TYR A 337 23.68 -4.02 4.92
N SER A 338 24.73 -4.62 4.38
CA SER A 338 25.96 -4.85 5.13
C SER A 338 26.73 -3.58 5.48
N ARG A 339 26.46 -2.50 4.75
CA ARG A 339 27.11 -1.21 4.92
C ARG A 339 26.35 -0.26 5.85
N PHE A 340 25.14 -0.63 6.25
CA PHE A 340 24.36 0.21 7.16
C PHE A 340 25.06 0.26 8.52
N ASP A 341 25.18 1.45 9.05
CA ASP A 341 25.47 1.62 10.47
C ASP A 341 24.20 1.33 11.28
N TRP A 342 24.04 0.05 11.61
CA TRP A 342 22.90 -0.43 12.36
C TRP A 342 22.96 0.05 13.80
N ASN A 343 22.42 1.23 14.08
CA ASN A 343 22.21 1.66 15.46
C ASN A 343 21.00 0.98 16.12
N ILE A 344 20.52 -0.13 15.54
CA ILE A 344 19.49 -1.02 16.05
C ILE A 344 20.16 -2.29 16.54
N PRO A 345 20.41 -2.46 17.84
CA PRO A 345 21.24 -3.54 18.36
C PRO A 345 20.77 -4.96 18.00
N TYR A 346 19.45 -5.19 17.91
CA TYR A 346 18.91 -6.52 17.60
C TYR A 346 19.04 -6.92 16.12
N MET A 347 19.32 -5.99 15.23
CA MET A 347 19.46 -6.27 13.79
C MET A 347 20.84 -6.84 13.44
N LYS A 348 21.90 -6.43 14.15
CA LYS A 348 23.27 -6.93 13.94
C LYS A 348 23.40 -8.45 14.03
N PRO A 349 22.83 -9.14 15.03
CA PRO A 349 22.90 -10.60 15.10
C PRO A 349 22.17 -11.30 13.94
N ARG A 350 21.03 -10.77 13.54
CA ARG A 350 20.27 -11.35 12.40
C ARG A 350 21.02 -11.24 11.09
N TYR A 351 21.68 -10.14 10.86
CA TYR A 351 22.50 -9.94 9.68
C TYR A 351 23.70 -10.90 9.64
N ASN A 352 24.46 -10.98 10.73
CA ASN A 352 25.64 -11.85 10.84
C ASN A 352 25.28 -13.34 10.83
N GLY A 353 24.07 -13.70 11.25
CA GLY A 353 23.53 -15.06 11.25
C GLY A 353 22.95 -15.53 9.91
N GLY A 354 23.07 -14.75 8.83
CA GLY A 354 22.53 -15.10 7.52
C GLY A 354 21.03 -14.90 7.36
N GLY A 355 20.34 -14.34 8.34
CA GLY A 355 18.92 -13.98 8.27
C GLY A 355 18.69 -12.74 7.38
N ASN A 356 17.53 -12.67 6.74
CA ASN A 356 17.10 -11.48 6.02
C ASN A 356 16.71 -10.40 7.03
N CYS A 357 17.51 -9.36 7.17
CA CYS A 357 17.16 -8.24 8.04
C CYS A 357 16.22 -7.24 7.38
N VAL A 358 16.16 -7.20 6.07
CA VAL A 358 15.22 -6.36 5.33
C VAL A 358 14.35 -7.24 4.45
N HIS A 359 13.10 -7.35 4.83
CA HIS A 359 12.09 -8.16 4.17
C HIS A 359 10.72 -7.50 4.36
N TRP A 360 9.78 -7.83 3.49
CA TRP A 360 8.42 -7.31 3.50
C TRP A 360 8.35 -5.80 3.29
N ILE A 361 9.07 -5.31 2.24
CA ILE A 361 8.91 -3.91 1.84
C ILE A 361 7.57 -3.78 1.13
N SER A 362 6.52 -3.45 1.87
CA SER A 362 5.17 -3.36 1.34
C SER A 362 4.82 -1.97 0.81
N ASP A 363 5.54 -0.93 1.24
CA ASP A 363 5.32 0.44 0.79
C ASP A 363 6.64 1.20 0.67
N ILE A 364 6.71 2.07 -0.32
CA ILE A 364 7.78 3.05 -0.52
C ILE A 364 7.16 4.35 -1.03
N LYS A 365 7.52 5.47 -0.43
CA LYS A 365 6.99 6.78 -0.80
C LYS A 365 8.12 7.79 -0.93
N LEU A 366 8.17 8.48 -2.07
CA LEU A 366 8.96 9.69 -2.24
C LEU A 366 8.29 10.83 -1.46
N SER A 367 9.11 11.64 -0.82
CA SER A 367 8.63 12.88 -0.24
C SER A 367 8.10 13.80 -1.34
N PRO A 368 6.89 14.34 -1.22
CA PRO A 368 6.39 15.31 -2.21
C PRO A 368 7.10 16.68 -2.12
N PHE A 369 7.87 16.91 -1.05
CA PHE A 369 8.51 18.20 -0.76
C PHE A 369 10.02 18.19 -0.97
N ASP A 370 10.62 17.01 -0.98
CA ASP A 370 12.05 16.82 -1.18
C ASP A 370 12.28 15.64 -2.13
N SER A 371 12.77 15.94 -3.33
CA SER A 371 12.98 14.94 -4.38
C SER A 371 14.10 13.93 -4.05
N ASP A 372 14.89 14.19 -3.02
CA ASP A 372 16.01 13.37 -2.62
C ASP A 372 15.70 12.46 -1.43
N THR A 373 14.51 12.60 -0.85
CA THR A 373 14.07 11.81 0.30
C THR A 373 12.97 10.81 -0.07
N ALA A 374 13.14 9.56 0.36
CA ALA A 374 12.12 8.53 0.32
C ALA A 374 12.02 7.78 1.64
N LEU A 375 10.83 7.33 1.98
CA LEU A 375 10.58 6.42 3.10
C LEU A 375 10.17 5.05 2.59
N PHE A 376 10.62 4.00 3.25
CA PHE A 376 10.16 2.64 3.02
C PHE A 376 10.03 1.87 4.32
N ASN A 377 9.05 1.00 4.38
CA ASN A 377 8.84 0.12 5.52
C ASN A 377 9.42 -1.27 5.26
N THR A 378 9.65 -1.99 6.34
CA THR A 378 10.01 -3.41 6.32
C THR A 378 9.30 -4.13 7.44
N GLY A 379 9.37 -5.46 7.47
CA GLY A 379 8.91 -6.25 8.63
C GLY A 379 9.62 -5.95 9.95
N THR A 380 10.65 -5.12 9.93
CA THR A 380 11.48 -4.80 11.11
C THR A 380 11.58 -3.31 11.41
N GLY A 381 10.93 -2.47 10.64
CA GLY A 381 10.94 -1.03 10.91
C GLY A 381 10.61 -0.15 9.72
N LEU A 382 10.79 1.14 9.93
CA LEU A 382 10.67 2.18 8.93
C LEU A 382 12.04 2.80 8.69
N PHE A 383 12.37 3.05 7.43
CA PHE A 383 13.66 3.57 7.01
C PHE A 383 13.50 4.76 6.08
N MET A 384 14.52 5.60 6.07
CA MET A 384 14.61 6.76 5.18
C MET A 384 15.82 6.59 4.26
N ILE A 385 15.66 6.98 3.01
CA ILE A 385 16.70 7.13 1.99
C ILE A 385 16.88 8.63 1.75
N THR A 386 18.11 9.11 1.80
CA THR A 386 18.47 10.51 1.48
C THR A 386 19.67 10.58 0.56
#